data_a5017f43308681211ddb333a467f7c45
#
_entry.id   a5017f43308681211ddb333a467f7c45
#
_cell.length_a   1.000
_cell.length_b   1.000
_cell.length_c   1.000
_cell.angle_alpha   90.00
_cell.angle_beta   90.00
_cell.angle_gamma   90.00
#
_symmetry.space_group_name_H-M   'P 1'
#
loop_
_entity.id
_entity.type
_entity.pdbx_description
1 polymer ?
#
loop_
_entity_poly.entity_id
_entity_poly.type
_entity_poly.pdbx_seq_one_letter_code
_entity_poly.pdbx_strand_id
1 'polypeptide(L)'
;MQQWSCQVTQQGAALKKRMEKFKELGLEGEILKGIEDLGFEVPSPVQEKVIPVILGEENDLVALAQTGTGKTAAFGLPLLQKLDTSLNAIQVLILSPTRELCMQIGKDLQNYAKYRSDIRVACVYGGADIRKQIRELDRGVHVLAVSYTHLT
;
A
#
# COMPACT_ATOMS: atom_id res chain seq x y z
N MET A 1 -27.63 12.63 -29.46
CA MET A 1 -26.83 11.41 -29.20
C MET A 1 -25.30 11.57 -29.32
N GLN A 2 -24.74 12.72 -29.71
CA GLN A 2 -23.28 12.93 -29.89
C GLN A 2 -22.54 13.51 -28.64
N GLN A 3 -23.26 14.01 -27.64
CA GLN A 3 -22.61 14.63 -26.46
C GLN A 3 -22.08 13.62 -25.43
N TRP A 4 -22.61 12.40 -25.36
CA TRP A 4 -22.20 11.39 -24.39
C TRP A 4 -20.90 10.68 -24.76
N SER A 5 -20.57 10.55 -26.04
CA SER A 5 -19.34 9.89 -26.50
C SER A 5 -18.08 10.73 -26.26
N CYS A 6 -18.20 12.05 -26.27
CA CYS A 6 -17.06 12.97 -26.09
C CYS A 6 -16.63 13.07 -24.61
N GLN A 7 -17.56 12.97 -23.67
CA GLN A 7 -17.24 13.01 -22.22
C GLN A 7 -16.53 11.75 -21.75
N VAL A 8 -16.93 10.58 -22.23
CA VAL A 8 -16.28 9.29 -21.86
C VAL A 8 -14.84 9.23 -22.38
N THR A 9 -14.56 9.76 -23.55
CA THR A 9 -13.20 9.80 -24.13
C THR A 9 -12.27 10.77 -23.40
N GLN A 10 -12.78 11.92 -22.95
CA GLN A 10 -11.99 12.89 -22.19
C GLN A 10 -11.67 12.42 -20.78
N GLN A 11 -12.61 11.75 -20.10
CA GLN A 11 -12.38 11.16 -18.79
C GLN A 11 -11.35 10.02 -18.85
N GLY A 12 -11.42 9.15 -19.85
CA GLY A 12 -10.45 8.08 -20.05
C GLY A 12 -9.04 8.57 -20.35
N ALA A 13 -8.89 9.64 -21.13
CA ALA A 13 -7.59 10.27 -21.41
C ALA A 13 -6.99 10.98 -20.19
N ALA A 14 -7.83 11.65 -19.39
CA ALA A 14 -7.42 12.29 -18.15
C ALA A 14 -6.98 11.26 -17.10
N LEU A 15 -7.71 10.16 -16.97
CA LEU A 15 -7.39 9.06 -16.06
C LEU A 15 -6.06 8.39 -16.44
N LYS A 16 -5.85 8.13 -17.73
CA LYS A 16 -4.60 7.57 -18.27
C LYS A 16 -3.41 8.47 -17.97
N LYS A 17 -3.56 9.78 -18.13
CA LYS A 17 -2.51 10.77 -17.83
C LYS A 17 -2.20 10.88 -16.33
N ARG A 18 -3.19 10.63 -15.45
CA ARG A 18 -3.01 10.62 -13.99
C ARG A 18 -2.15 9.43 -13.55
N MET A 19 -2.43 8.24 -14.06
CA MET A 19 -1.66 7.03 -13.72
C MET A 19 -0.24 7.05 -14.30
N GLU A 20 0.02 7.81 -15.39
CA GLU A 20 1.37 7.94 -15.94
C GLU A 20 2.36 8.51 -14.92
N LYS A 21 1.96 9.44 -14.06
CA LYS A 21 2.84 9.97 -13.01
C LYS A 21 3.25 8.91 -12.00
N PHE A 22 2.36 8.00 -11.61
CA PHE A 22 2.71 6.88 -10.74
C PHE A 22 3.63 5.86 -11.43
N LYS A 23 3.47 5.67 -12.74
CA LYS A 23 4.38 4.84 -13.55
C LYS A 23 5.78 5.46 -13.64
N GLU A 24 5.87 6.78 -13.79
CA GLU A 24 7.15 7.50 -13.79
C GLU A 24 7.91 7.33 -12.48
N LEU A 25 7.19 7.11 -11.35
CA LEU A 25 7.79 6.77 -10.06
C LEU A 25 8.26 5.31 -9.96
N GLY A 26 8.00 4.48 -10.98
CA GLY A 26 8.37 3.07 -11.02
C GLY A 26 7.27 2.11 -10.55
N LEU A 27 6.05 2.58 -10.29
CA LEU A 27 4.92 1.69 -9.99
C LEU A 27 4.35 1.10 -11.26
N GLU A 28 3.98 -0.19 -11.21
CA GLU A 28 3.51 -0.92 -12.37
C GLU A 28 2.44 -1.99 -12.03
N GLY A 29 1.89 -2.60 -13.07
CA GLY A 29 1.06 -3.79 -12.98
C GLY A 29 -0.21 -3.61 -12.14
N GLU A 30 -0.46 -4.58 -11.28
CA GLU A 30 -1.69 -4.70 -10.50
C GLU A 30 -1.76 -3.71 -9.33
N ILE A 31 -0.62 -3.20 -8.85
CA ILE A 31 -0.57 -2.14 -7.83
C ILE A 31 -1.14 -0.83 -8.41
N LEU A 32 -0.74 -0.45 -9.63
CA LEU A 32 -1.32 0.72 -10.31
C LEU A 32 -2.83 0.60 -10.48
N LYS A 33 -3.30 -0.59 -10.88
CA LYS A 33 -4.72 -0.85 -11.04
C LYS A 33 -5.49 -0.73 -9.71
N GLY A 34 -4.87 -1.17 -8.61
CA GLY A 34 -5.44 -1.03 -7.28
C GLY A 34 -5.64 0.42 -6.86
N ILE A 35 -4.66 1.29 -7.08
CA ILE A 35 -4.77 2.71 -6.72
C ILE A 35 -5.64 3.51 -7.68
N GLU A 36 -5.75 3.10 -8.94
CA GLU A 36 -6.69 3.67 -9.91
C GLU A 36 -8.13 3.50 -9.42
N ASP A 37 -8.51 2.30 -8.99
CA ASP A 37 -9.83 2.01 -8.43
C ASP A 37 -10.13 2.79 -7.13
N LEU A 38 -9.10 3.10 -6.37
CA LEU A 38 -9.20 3.90 -5.14
C LEU A 38 -9.29 5.41 -5.42
N GLY A 39 -9.25 5.81 -6.68
CA GLY A 39 -9.39 7.20 -7.10
C GLY A 39 -8.12 8.05 -6.89
N PHE A 40 -6.94 7.42 -6.84
CA PHE A 40 -5.69 8.16 -6.83
C PHE A 40 -5.53 8.92 -8.14
N GLU A 41 -5.24 10.23 -8.03
CA GLU A 41 -5.15 11.09 -9.21
C GLU A 41 -3.71 11.47 -9.55
N VAL A 42 -3.01 12.02 -8.59
CA VAL A 42 -1.61 12.44 -8.71
C VAL A 42 -0.86 12.07 -7.44
N PRO A 43 0.41 11.67 -7.56
CA PRO A 43 1.23 11.43 -6.37
C PRO A 43 1.36 12.70 -5.54
N SER A 44 1.30 12.55 -4.23
CA SER A 44 1.61 13.64 -3.30
C SER A 44 3.13 13.89 -3.24
N PRO A 45 3.58 15.06 -2.73
CA PRO A 45 5.01 15.37 -2.64
C PRO A 45 5.83 14.33 -1.85
N VAL A 46 5.24 13.71 -0.83
CA VAL A 46 5.92 12.64 -0.08
C VAL A 46 5.99 11.34 -0.90
N GLN A 47 4.97 11.03 -1.68
CA GLN A 47 4.96 9.86 -2.57
C GLN A 47 5.98 10.01 -3.69
N GLU A 48 6.06 11.18 -4.33
CA GLU A 48 7.04 11.46 -5.39
C GLU A 48 8.49 11.26 -4.93
N LYS A 49 8.78 11.59 -3.66
CA LYS A 49 10.13 11.43 -3.09
C LYS A 49 10.43 10.03 -2.58
N VAL A 50 9.46 9.38 -1.95
CA VAL A 50 9.66 8.12 -1.21
C VAL A 50 9.58 6.90 -2.10
N ILE A 51 8.59 6.86 -3.02
CA ILE A 51 8.36 5.69 -3.88
C ILE A 51 9.59 5.28 -4.68
N PRO A 52 10.26 6.19 -5.44
CA PRO A 52 11.43 5.83 -6.23
C PRO A 52 12.61 5.34 -5.37
N VAL A 53 12.79 5.93 -4.18
CA VAL A 53 13.86 5.52 -3.27
C VAL A 53 13.67 4.09 -2.80
N ILE A 54 12.45 3.74 -2.33
CA ILE A 54 12.16 2.37 -1.87
C ILE A 54 12.25 1.35 -3.02
N LEU A 55 11.88 1.72 -4.24
CA LEU A 55 11.98 0.83 -5.39
C LEU A 55 13.40 0.62 -5.87
N GLY A 56 14.25 1.66 -5.81
CA GLY A 56 15.57 1.67 -6.44
C GLY A 56 16.73 1.32 -5.51
N GLU A 57 16.69 1.68 -4.23
CA GLU A 57 17.84 1.63 -3.33
C GLU A 57 17.59 0.82 -2.06
N GLU A 58 18.64 0.17 -1.55
CA GLU A 58 18.66 -0.54 -0.26
C GLU A 58 19.21 0.38 0.84
N ASN A 59 18.70 1.61 0.95
CA ASN A 59 19.14 2.58 1.94
C ASN A 59 18.05 2.83 2.98
N ASP A 60 18.47 3.17 4.19
CA ASP A 60 17.56 3.67 5.22
C ASP A 60 16.96 5.01 4.80
N LEU A 61 15.66 5.16 5.03
CA LEU A 61 14.91 6.36 4.65
C LEU A 61 14.16 6.93 5.85
N VAL A 62 14.34 8.23 6.09
CA VAL A 62 13.53 9.00 7.04
C VAL A 62 12.69 10.00 6.26
N ALA A 63 11.36 9.84 6.30
CA ALA A 63 10.41 10.71 5.62
C ALA A 63 9.49 11.41 6.62
N LEU A 64 9.60 12.73 6.72
CA LEU A 64 8.75 13.57 7.55
C LEU A 64 7.67 14.22 6.69
N ALA A 65 6.41 13.99 7.05
CA ALA A 65 5.27 14.59 6.39
C ALA A 65 4.09 14.70 7.36
N GLN A 66 3.20 15.66 7.13
CA GLN A 66 2.00 15.86 7.96
C GLN A 66 1.02 14.68 7.84
N THR A 67 0.07 14.59 8.76
CA THR A 67 -1.05 13.63 8.68
C THR A 67 -1.91 13.91 7.45
N GLY A 68 -2.46 12.84 6.83
CA GLY A 68 -3.32 12.99 5.65
C GLY A 68 -2.59 13.25 4.32
N THR A 69 -1.26 13.25 4.29
CA THR A 69 -0.48 13.51 3.06
C THR A 69 -0.22 12.26 2.20
N GLY A 70 -0.79 11.10 2.57
CA GLY A 70 -0.61 9.86 1.83
C GLY A 70 0.68 9.09 2.15
N LYS A 71 1.23 9.24 3.37
CA LYS A 71 2.43 8.50 3.83
C LYS A 71 2.28 6.99 3.71
N THR A 72 1.12 6.44 4.07
CA THR A 72 0.88 4.99 3.99
C THR A 72 1.05 4.48 2.56
N ALA A 73 0.54 5.19 1.57
CA ALA A 73 0.76 4.85 0.17
C ALA A 73 2.21 5.06 -0.27
N ALA A 74 2.89 6.10 0.26
CA ALA A 74 4.27 6.39 -0.09
C ALA A 74 5.23 5.23 0.20
N PHE A 75 5.04 4.52 1.33
CA PHE A 75 5.85 3.33 1.63
C PHE A 75 5.14 2.02 1.23
N GLY A 76 3.83 1.95 1.37
CA GLY A 76 3.06 0.72 1.16
C GLY A 76 3.07 0.26 -0.29
N LEU A 77 2.88 1.16 -1.25
CA LEU A 77 2.83 0.81 -2.68
C LEU A 77 4.13 0.16 -3.18
N PRO A 78 5.31 0.79 -2.98
CA PRO A 78 6.55 0.20 -3.43
C PRO A 78 6.93 -1.08 -2.67
N LEU A 79 6.62 -1.19 -1.38
CA LEU A 79 6.84 -2.41 -0.62
C LEU A 79 6.00 -3.57 -1.14
N LEU A 80 4.71 -3.34 -1.41
CA LEU A 80 3.83 -4.36 -2.01
C LEU A 80 4.31 -4.80 -3.39
N GLN A 81 4.87 -3.89 -4.20
CA GLN A 81 5.40 -4.21 -5.50
C GLN A 81 6.67 -5.07 -5.43
N LYS A 82 7.54 -4.85 -4.43
CA LYS A 82 8.79 -5.60 -4.24
C LYS A 82 8.60 -6.99 -3.64
N LEU A 83 7.41 -7.34 -3.15
CA LEU A 83 7.16 -8.65 -2.51
C LEU A 83 7.36 -9.81 -3.50
N ASP A 84 8.14 -10.78 -3.07
CA ASP A 84 8.24 -12.10 -3.71
C ASP A 84 7.22 -13.05 -3.06
N THR A 85 6.08 -13.22 -3.70
CA THR A 85 4.99 -14.07 -3.18
C THR A 85 5.23 -15.57 -3.33
N SER A 86 6.31 -15.97 -3.98
CA SER A 86 6.79 -17.37 -3.99
C SER A 86 7.36 -17.78 -2.63
N LEU A 87 7.84 -16.81 -1.84
CA LEU A 87 8.35 -17.01 -0.49
C LEU A 87 7.22 -16.95 0.53
N ASN A 88 6.97 -18.05 1.22
CA ASN A 88 6.01 -18.08 2.32
C ASN A 88 6.64 -17.55 3.64
N ALA A 89 7.05 -16.28 3.63
CA ALA A 89 7.73 -15.64 4.76
C ALA A 89 7.31 -14.17 4.90
N ILE A 90 7.44 -13.63 6.10
CA ILE A 90 7.26 -12.20 6.36
C ILE A 90 8.45 -11.46 5.75
N GLN A 91 8.19 -10.60 4.78
CA GLN A 91 9.18 -9.79 4.08
C GLN A 91 9.13 -8.33 4.49
N VAL A 92 7.97 -7.89 5.01
CA VAL A 92 7.75 -6.52 5.47
C VAL A 92 7.17 -6.53 6.86
N LEU A 93 7.82 -5.83 7.78
CA LEU A 93 7.33 -5.56 9.14
C LEU A 93 7.06 -4.07 9.30
N ILE A 94 5.84 -3.73 9.71
CA ILE A 94 5.41 -2.35 9.95
C ILE A 94 5.07 -2.18 11.43
N LEU A 95 5.77 -1.29 12.10
CA LEU A 95 5.53 -0.97 13.50
C LEU A 95 4.70 0.31 13.60
N SER A 96 3.63 0.26 14.36
CA SER A 96 2.75 1.41 14.59
C SER A 96 2.53 1.67 16.09
N PRO A 97 2.38 2.94 16.51
CA PRO A 97 2.25 3.26 17.92
C PRO A 97 0.90 2.86 18.51
N THR A 98 -0.16 2.81 17.71
CA THR A 98 -1.50 2.49 18.20
C THR A 98 -2.15 1.35 17.42
N ARG A 99 -3.07 0.66 18.08
CA ARG A 99 -3.89 -0.40 17.50
C ARG A 99 -4.71 0.10 16.29
N GLU A 100 -5.31 1.28 16.44
CA GLU A 100 -6.13 1.90 15.40
C GLU A 100 -5.31 2.17 14.13
N LEU A 101 -4.10 2.71 14.29
CA LEU A 101 -3.20 2.96 13.18
C LEU A 101 -2.71 1.65 12.54
N CYS A 102 -2.43 0.63 13.34
CA CYS A 102 -2.07 -0.70 12.84
C CYS A 102 -3.17 -1.26 11.92
N MET A 103 -4.42 -1.25 12.39
CA MET A 103 -5.57 -1.71 11.61
C MET A 103 -5.81 -0.87 10.36
N GLN A 104 -5.65 0.47 10.45
CA GLN A 104 -5.79 1.37 9.32
C GLN A 104 -4.75 1.05 8.23
N ILE A 105 -3.48 0.93 8.62
CA ILE A 105 -2.38 0.58 7.70
C ILE A 105 -2.67 -0.78 7.04
N GLY A 106 -3.05 -1.79 7.81
CA GLY A 106 -3.36 -3.11 7.27
C GLY A 106 -4.50 -3.07 6.24
N LYS A 107 -5.57 -2.32 6.54
CA LYS A 107 -6.69 -2.13 5.61
C LYS A 107 -6.27 -1.40 4.33
N ASP A 108 -5.47 -0.35 4.47
CA ASP A 108 -4.97 0.41 3.32
C ASP A 108 -4.12 -0.47 2.41
N LEU A 109 -3.18 -1.26 2.98
CA LEU A 109 -2.34 -2.18 2.22
C LEU A 109 -3.14 -3.28 1.51
N GLN A 110 -4.17 -3.84 2.16
CA GLN A 110 -5.09 -4.79 1.52
C GLN A 110 -5.84 -4.16 0.35
N ASN A 111 -6.28 -2.91 0.48
CA ASN A 111 -6.93 -2.18 -0.60
C ASN A 111 -5.97 -1.91 -1.77
N TYR A 112 -4.72 -1.54 -1.50
CA TYR A 112 -3.69 -1.34 -2.55
C TYR A 112 -3.36 -2.64 -3.28
N ALA A 113 -3.33 -3.76 -2.54
CA ALA A 113 -3.09 -5.09 -3.08
C ALA A 113 -4.34 -5.79 -3.64
N LYS A 114 -5.46 -5.08 -3.84
CA LYS A 114 -6.75 -5.65 -4.26
C LYS A 114 -6.66 -6.62 -5.44
N TYR A 115 -5.78 -6.35 -6.40
CA TYR A 115 -5.56 -7.16 -7.58
C TYR A 115 -4.37 -8.14 -7.45
N ARG A 116 -3.69 -8.16 -6.30
CA ARG A 116 -2.63 -9.07 -5.91
C ARG A 116 -3.14 -10.04 -4.83
N SER A 117 -4.01 -10.95 -5.19
CA SER A 117 -4.61 -11.94 -4.26
C SER A 117 -3.60 -12.90 -3.65
N ASP A 118 -2.41 -12.96 -4.22
CA ASP A 118 -1.24 -13.69 -3.73
C ASP A 118 -0.59 -13.02 -2.51
N ILE A 119 -0.79 -11.72 -2.29
CA ILE A 119 -0.26 -10.99 -1.13
C ILE A 119 -1.16 -11.17 0.10
N ARG A 120 -0.55 -11.58 1.20
CA ARG A 120 -1.22 -11.73 2.51
C ARG A 120 -0.68 -10.72 3.49
N VAL A 121 -1.58 -9.87 4.02
CA VAL A 121 -1.30 -8.83 5.02
C VAL A 121 -2.01 -9.19 6.31
N ALA A 122 -1.30 -9.27 7.42
CA ALA A 122 -1.86 -9.48 8.75
C ALA A 122 -1.56 -8.31 9.69
N CYS A 123 -2.45 -8.14 10.69
CA CYS A 123 -2.28 -7.15 11.76
C CYS A 123 -2.23 -7.86 13.11
N VAL A 124 -1.22 -7.54 13.93
CA VAL A 124 -1.07 -8.04 15.30
C VAL A 124 -1.15 -6.89 16.29
N TYR A 125 -2.09 -6.96 17.21
CA TYR A 125 -2.33 -5.91 18.20
C TYR A 125 -2.97 -6.47 19.48
N GLY A 126 -2.77 -5.79 20.58
CA GLY A 126 -3.35 -6.18 21.87
C GLY A 126 -4.87 -6.03 21.93
N GLY A 127 -5.52 -6.83 22.79
CA GLY A 127 -6.98 -6.77 23.00
C GLY A 127 -7.83 -7.50 21.96
N ALA A 128 -7.22 -8.24 21.03
CA ALA A 128 -7.90 -9.14 20.11
C ALA A 128 -7.65 -10.61 20.47
N ASP A 129 -8.44 -11.52 19.93
CA ASP A 129 -8.25 -12.96 20.13
C ASP A 129 -6.91 -13.42 19.56
N ILE A 130 -5.98 -13.73 20.47
CA ILE A 130 -4.62 -14.18 20.13
C ILE A 130 -4.62 -15.47 19.30
N ARG A 131 -5.55 -16.38 19.54
CA ARG A 131 -5.65 -17.64 18.79
C ARG A 131 -6.01 -17.40 17.33
N LYS A 132 -6.83 -16.35 17.07
CA LYS A 132 -7.18 -15.96 15.71
C LYS A 132 -5.95 -15.36 15.01
N GLN A 133 -5.20 -14.51 15.68
CA GLN A 133 -3.99 -13.90 15.12
C GLN A 133 -2.92 -14.96 14.81
N ILE A 134 -2.69 -15.91 15.73
CA ILE A 134 -1.76 -17.02 15.49
C ILE A 134 -2.17 -17.82 14.25
N ARG A 135 -3.45 -18.22 14.15
CA ARG A 135 -3.93 -18.95 12.96
C ARG A 135 -3.79 -18.18 11.65
N GLU A 136 -3.89 -16.86 11.69
CA GLU A 136 -3.66 -16.02 10.52
C GLU A 136 -2.18 -16.03 10.11
N LEU A 137 -1.27 -15.93 11.08
CA LEU A 137 0.16 -16.02 10.85
C LEU A 137 0.60 -17.41 10.33
N ASP A 138 0.04 -18.48 10.87
CA ASP A 138 0.33 -19.87 10.46
C ASP A 138 -0.05 -20.16 9.01
N ARG A 139 -1.00 -19.42 8.44
CA ARG A 139 -1.36 -19.51 7.00
C ARG A 139 -0.30 -18.93 6.08
N GLY A 140 0.72 -18.30 6.65
CA GLY A 140 1.74 -17.55 5.93
C GLY A 140 1.31 -16.12 5.63
N VAL A 141 2.20 -15.17 5.89
CA VAL A 141 1.97 -13.73 5.76
C VAL A 141 3.21 -13.11 5.12
N HIS A 142 3.01 -12.18 4.18
CA HIS A 142 4.11 -11.45 3.52
C HIS A 142 4.35 -10.09 4.18
N VAL A 143 3.28 -9.44 4.64
CA VAL A 143 3.34 -8.14 5.32
C VAL A 143 2.69 -8.24 6.69
N LEU A 144 3.43 -7.89 7.73
CA LEU A 144 2.96 -7.90 9.11
C LEU A 144 2.95 -6.47 9.67
N ALA A 145 1.78 -5.97 10.04
CA ALA A 145 1.63 -4.73 10.80
C ALA A 145 1.44 -5.04 12.28
N VAL A 146 2.20 -4.38 13.15
CA VAL A 146 2.21 -4.61 14.59
C VAL A 146 2.00 -3.32 15.36
N SER A 147 1.09 -3.33 16.33
CA SER A 147 0.98 -2.26 17.32
C SER A 147 1.88 -2.56 18.51
N TYR A 148 2.84 -1.69 18.82
CA TYR A 148 3.85 -1.93 19.85
C TYR A 148 3.48 -1.41 21.25
N THR A 149 2.44 -0.59 21.42
CA THR A 149 2.06 -0.02 22.71
C THR A 149 1.57 -1.05 23.76
N HIS A 150 1.38 -2.29 23.36
CA HIS A 150 0.94 -3.37 24.24
C HIS A 150 1.91 -4.57 24.28
N LEU A 151 3.17 -4.35 23.87
CA LEU A 151 4.23 -5.36 23.97
C LEU A 151 5.02 -5.29 25.28
N THR A 152 4.59 -4.44 26.23
CA THR A 152 5.17 -4.30 27.59
C THR A 152 4.32 -5.00 28.62
#